data_ad636c83a8b58f62223c9cd8c1e8fd55
#
_entry.id   ad636c83a8b58f62223c9cd8c1e8fd55
#
_cell.length_a   1.000
_cell.length_b   1.000
_cell.length_c   1.000
_cell.angle_alpha   90.00
_cell.angle_beta   90.00
_cell.angle_gamma   90.00
#
_symmetry.space_group_name_H-M   'P 1'
#
loop_
_entity.id
_entity.type
_entity.pdbx_description
1 polymer ?
#
loop_
_entity_poly.entity_id
_entity_poly.type
_entity_poly.pdbx_seq_one_letter_code
_entity_poly.pdbx_strand_id
1 'polypeptide(L)'
;MKARPIMIQGTMSNAGKSLTAAALCRALKQEGYRVAPFKSQNMALNSYVTKDGFEMGRAQVVQAEAAGKEADVRMNPVLLKPTTDVGSQVIVLGKSVGNMSAREYFAYKKQLFPAIMEAYEGLAAENDVIVIEGAGSPVELNLNDNDIVNMGLAEKLSAPVLLVGDIDRGGIFAQLCGTVSLLSDRERALVKGLLVNKFRGDVSLFAEGAKMLERLSGKPVLGVVPYFSLDIDDEDSLSERLSAKGRGEGVDVAVMRLPKLSNFTDFAPFERAKGCSVRYVSRVSEFGAPDLVILPGTKSTIEDLRFLKSGGLAEQIVAAAHRGVPVFGVCGGFQMLGKKVSDPFGCECGGEEAGLGLLPLETVFGREKCLRETQGTIGGLSGVFSCLNGQNYTGYEIHMGQSGEHAAVVNSGCVYGTYVHGIFDDAGVAAKMIAALGGAPAENEDARAVKERNYEELAKLFRASVDMQKIKEIIEHGI
;
A
#
# COMPACT_ATOMS: atom_id res chain seq x y z
N MET A 1 -0.48 12.53 30.22
CA MET A 1 -1.18 11.22 30.39
C MET A 1 -0.65 10.29 29.33
N LYS A 2 -0.52 8.99 29.58
CA LYS A 2 -0.13 8.01 28.57
C LYS A 2 -1.28 7.86 27.57
N ALA A 3 -0.98 7.78 26.27
CA ALA A 3 -2.02 7.61 25.25
C ALA A 3 -2.86 6.34 25.52
N ARG A 4 -4.12 6.40 25.13
CA ARG A 4 -5.05 5.27 25.22
C ARG A 4 -4.99 4.45 23.92
N PRO A 5 -4.73 3.14 23.99
CA PRO A 5 -4.76 2.28 22.81
C PRO A 5 -6.19 1.90 22.45
N ILE A 6 -6.43 1.70 21.15
CA ILE A 6 -7.56 0.92 20.61
C ILE A 6 -7.06 0.13 19.43
N MET A 7 -7.45 -1.15 19.31
CA MET A 7 -6.93 -2.03 18.28
C MET A 7 -8.01 -2.54 17.35
N ILE A 8 -7.77 -2.41 16.06
CA ILE A 8 -8.62 -2.93 14.99
C ILE A 8 -8.04 -4.27 14.53
N GLN A 9 -8.74 -5.36 14.77
CA GLN A 9 -8.40 -6.69 14.25
C GLN A 9 -9.43 -7.16 13.25
N GLY A 10 -9.08 -8.08 12.39
CA GLY A 10 -10.00 -8.61 11.38
C GLY A 10 -10.10 -10.12 11.46
N THR A 11 -11.23 -10.67 11.05
CA THR A 11 -11.44 -12.12 10.95
C THR A 11 -10.57 -12.76 9.88
N MET A 12 -10.02 -11.96 8.96
CA MET A 12 -9.20 -12.40 7.82
C MET A 12 -8.43 -11.21 7.22
N SER A 13 -7.50 -11.51 6.30
CA SER A 13 -6.93 -10.48 5.40
C SER A 13 -8.05 -9.82 4.58
N ASN A 14 -7.87 -8.55 4.22
CA ASN A 14 -8.84 -7.75 3.44
C ASN A 14 -10.23 -7.57 4.08
N ALA A 15 -10.41 -7.88 5.37
CA ALA A 15 -11.65 -7.58 6.08
C ALA A 15 -11.96 -6.06 6.19
N GLY A 16 -10.98 -5.20 5.87
CA GLY A 16 -11.10 -3.75 5.89
C GLY A 16 -10.49 -3.09 7.12
N LYS A 17 -9.56 -3.77 7.81
CA LYS A 17 -8.84 -3.23 8.99
C LYS A 17 -8.20 -1.87 8.71
N SER A 18 -7.44 -1.75 7.61
CA SER A 18 -6.64 -0.56 7.29
C SER A 18 -7.53 0.67 7.05
N LEU A 19 -8.62 0.51 6.29
CA LEU A 19 -9.60 1.60 6.08
C LEU A 19 -10.39 1.93 7.35
N THR A 20 -10.73 0.92 8.18
CA THR A 20 -11.36 1.15 9.48
C THR A 20 -10.44 1.93 10.42
N ALA A 21 -9.15 1.60 10.45
CA ALA A 21 -8.16 2.34 11.23
C ALA A 21 -7.98 3.78 10.73
N ALA A 22 -7.90 3.99 9.41
CA ALA A 22 -7.83 5.32 8.81
C ALA A 22 -9.09 6.16 9.11
N ALA A 23 -10.28 5.56 8.98
CA ALA A 23 -11.55 6.19 9.31
C ALA A 23 -11.61 6.63 10.77
N LEU A 24 -11.21 5.75 11.69
CA LEU A 24 -11.19 6.04 13.11
C LEU A 24 -10.15 7.13 13.45
N CYS A 25 -8.96 7.08 12.83
CA CYS A 25 -7.95 8.15 12.98
C CYS A 25 -8.52 9.51 12.57
N ARG A 26 -9.16 9.60 11.41
CA ARG A 26 -9.76 10.86 10.93
C ARG A 26 -10.91 11.31 11.82
N ALA A 27 -11.80 10.40 12.22
CA ALA A 27 -12.94 10.72 13.06
C ALA A 27 -12.50 11.27 14.43
N LEU A 28 -11.53 10.64 15.09
CA LEU A 28 -11.01 11.10 16.38
C LEU A 28 -10.22 12.42 16.25
N LYS A 29 -9.46 12.61 15.17
CA LYS A 29 -8.81 13.90 14.87
C LYS A 29 -9.81 15.04 14.79
N GLN A 30 -10.94 14.83 14.10
CA GLN A 30 -12.00 15.84 13.95
C GLN A 30 -12.70 16.15 15.26
N GLU A 31 -12.66 15.26 16.23
CA GLU A 31 -13.15 15.48 17.60
C GLU A 31 -12.10 16.13 18.52
N GLY A 32 -10.92 16.46 17.98
CA GLY A 32 -9.88 17.21 18.70
C GLY A 32 -8.83 16.35 19.40
N TYR A 33 -8.85 15.02 19.26
CA TYR A 33 -7.79 14.15 19.81
C TYR A 33 -6.51 14.24 18.97
N ARG A 34 -5.37 14.20 19.65
CA ARG A 34 -4.08 13.91 19.00
C ARG A 34 -4.01 12.40 18.80
N VAL A 35 -4.10 11.97 17.54
CA VAL A 35 -4.17 10.56 17.17
C VAL A 35 -2.93 10.16 16.38
N ALA A 36 -2.39 8.97 16.63
CA ALA A 36 -1.43 8.35 15.74
C ALA A 36 -1.86 6.91 15.42
N PRO A 37 -1.67 6.46 14.16
CA PRO A 37 -1.81 5.05 13.81
C PRO A 37 -0.59 4.26 14.28
N PHE A 38 -0.77 2.94 14.44
CA PHE A 38 0.32 2.03 14.73
C PHE A 38 0.03 0.64 14.16
N LYS A 39 0.99 0.05 13.47
CA LYS A 39 0.96 -1.35 13.04
C LYS A 39 2.34 -1.94 13.29
N SER A 40 2.44 -2.78 14.30
CA SER A 40 3.72 -3.32 14.78
C SER A 40 4.53 -4.00 13.67
N GLN A 41 3.86 -4.77 12.83
CA GLN A 41 4.45 -5.42 11.66
C GLN A 41 3.50 -5.31 10.47
N ASN A 42 4.02 -4.90 9.33
CA ASN A 42 3.33 -4.95 8.06
C ASN A 42 4.03 -5.87 7.08
N MET A 43 3.29 -6.51 6.18
CA MET A 43 3.83 -7.25 5.05
C MET A 43 3.23 -6.66 3.77
N ALA A 44 4.00 -5.86 3.05
CA ALA A 44 3.53 -5.17 1.85
C ALA A 44 4.68 -4.90 0.88
N LEU A 45 4.37 -4.88 -0.41
CA LEU A 45 5.29 -4.43 -1.46
C LEU A 45 5.25 -2.91 -1.65
N ASN A 46 4.11 -2.29 -1.32
CA ASN A 46 3.97 -0.85 -1.36
C ASN A 46 4.60 -0.20 -0.13
N SER A 47 5.58 0.65 -0.35
CA SER A 47 6.27 1.37 0.70
C SER A 47 6.43 2.85 0.33
N TYR A 48 6.83 3.62 1.32
CA TYR A 48 7.06 5.06 1.23
C TYR A 48 8.35 5.39 1.96
N VAL A 49 8.99 6.48 1.57
CA VAL A 49 10.17 7.02 2.26
C VAL A 49 9.75 8.26 3.05
N THR A 50 9.99 8.25 4.35
CA THR A 50 9.72 9.41 5.22
C THR A 50 10.72 10.55 4.95
N LYS A 51 10.40 11.76 5.40
CA LYS A 51 11.31 12.93 5.28
C LYS A 51 12.71 12.69 5.84
N ASP A 52 12.81 11.84 6.88
CA ASP A 52 14.08 11.48 7.49
C ASP A 52 14.83 10.36 6.74
N GLY A 53 14.33 9.93 5.58
CA GLY A 53 14.97 8.90 4.76
C GLY A 53 14.74 7.47 5.26
N PHE A 54 13.64 7.20 5.96
CA PHE A 54 13.28 5.87 6.47
C PHE A 54 12.13 5.25 5.67
N GLU A 55 12.15 3.94 5.53
CA GLU A 55 11.14 3.18 4.79
C GLU A 55 10.02 2.69 5.70
N MET A 56 8.75 2.87 5.29
CA MET A 56 7.58 2.32 5.98
C MET A 56 6.49 1.88 5.01
N GLY A 57 5.53 1.09 5.49
CA GLY A 57 4.40 0.61 4.70
C GLY A 57 3.45 1.73 4.28
N ARG A 58 2.97 1.69 3.03
CA ARG A 58 2.08 2.71 2.47
C ARG A 58 0.76 2.85 3.24
N ALA A 59 0.20 1.76 3.74
CA ALA A 59 -1.05 1.79 4.51
C ALA A 59 -0.94 2.67 5.78
N GLN A 60 0.21 2.64 6.47
CA GLN A 60 0.41 3.47 7.65
C GLN A 60 0.66 4.93 7.29
N VAL A 61 1.17 5.22 6.09
CA VAL A 61 1.21 6.60 5.55
C VAL A 61 -0.21 7.12 5.34
N VAL A 62 -1.10 6.35 4.72
CA VAL A 62 -2.52 6.68 4.56
C VAL A 62 -3.19 6.97 5.90
N GLN A 63 -2.93 6.15 6.91
CA GLN A 63 -3.48 6.33 8.25
C GLN A 63 -2.89 7.57 8.95
N ALA A 64 -1.61 7.87 8.75
CA ALA A 64 -0.97 9.09 9.24
C ALA A 64 -1.56 10.34 8.59
N GLU A 65 -1.70 10.35 7.27
CA GLU A 65 -2.38 11.41 6.51
C GLU A 65 -3.83 11.60 7.00
N ALA A 66 -4.59 10.51 7.21
CA ALA A 66 -5.92 10.55 7.78
C ALA A 66 -5.94 11.17 9.19
N ALA A 67 -4.95 10.85 10.04
CA ALA A 67 -4.75 11.47 11.34
C ALA A 67 -4.24 12.92 11.28
N GLY A 68 -3.90 13.43 10.08
CA GLY A 68 -3.31 14.76 9.87
C GLY A 68 -1.90 14.87 10.41
N LYS A 69 -1.15 13.79 10.35
CA LYS A 69 0.24 13.69 10.78
C LYS A 69 1.16 13.40 9.59
N GLU A 70 2.40 13.80 9.72
CA GLU A 70 3.46 13.32 8.84
C GLU A 70 3.73 11.84 9.12
N ALA A 71 4.15 11.13 8.06
CA ALA A 71 4.54 9.73 8.17
C ALA A 71 5.79 9.60 9.06
N ASP A 72 5.70 8.76 10.08
CA ASP A 72 6.75 8.48 11.04
C ASP A 72 6.99 6.97 11.09
N VAL A 73 8.22 6.55 10.93
CA VAL A 73 8.59 5.13 10.89
C VAL A 73 8.20 4.37 12.16
N ARG A 74 8.05 5.07 13.29
CA ARG A 74 7.53 4.49 14.55
C ARG A 74 6.11 3.95 14.40
N MET A 75 5.34 4.45 13.43
CA MET A 75 3.97 3.98 13.14
C MET A 75 3.95 2.59 12.49
N ASN A 76 5.08 2.16 11.88
CA ASN A 76 5.28 0.84 11.31
C ASN A 76 6.71 0.34 11.57
N PRO A 77 7.05 -0.06 12.82
CA PRO A 77 8.42 -0.39 13.20
C PRO A 77 8.98 -1.62 12.48
N VAL A 78 8.14 -2.54 12.01
CA VAL A 78 8.59 -3.70 11.23
C VAL A 78 7.84 -3.78 9.91
N LEU A 79 8.58 -3.76 8.80
CA LEU A 79 8.04 -3.96 7.47
C LEU A 79 8.73 -5.18 6.82
N LEU A 80 7.93 -6.10 6.30
CA LEU A 80 8.37 -7.26 5.53
C LEU A 80 8.03 -7.04 4.07
N LYS A 81 9.03 -7.12 3.19
CA LYS A 81 8.82 -7.07 1.74
C LYS A 81 9.12 -8.44 1.14
N PRO A 82 8.09 -9.19 0.70
CA PRO A 82 8.30 -10.49 0.07
C PRO A 82 9.26 -10.38 -1.12
N THR A 83 10.36 -11.12 -1.10
CA THR A 83 11.36 -11.18 -2.19
C THR A 83 11.17 -12.43 -3.03
N THR A 84 10.96 -13.57 -2.37
CA THR A 84 10.69 -14.86 -2.99
C THR A 84 9.45 -15.49 -2.34
N ASP A 85 9.05 -16.69 -2.79
CA ASP A 85 7.91 -17.39 -2.20
C ASP A 85 8.17 -17.83 -0.74
N VAL A 86 9.42 -17.86 -0.31
CA VAL A 86 9.84 -18.36 1.02
C VAL A 86 10.67 -17.35 1.83
N GLY A 87 10.88 -16.13 1.32
CA GLY A 87 11.73 -15.15 1.97
C GLY A 87 11.22 -13.70 1.82
N SER A 88 11.63 -12.88 2.76
CA SER A 88 11.29 -11.44 2.78
C SER A 88 12.50 -10.61 3.17
N GLN A 89 12.61 -9.42 2.58
CA GLN A 89 13.46 -8.38 3.13
C GLN A 89 12.81 -7.85 4.42
N VAL A 90 13.58 -7.89 5.50
CA VAL A 90 13.15 -7.41 6.82
C VAL A 90 13.66 -5.98 7.00
N ILE A 91 12.75 -5.08 7.35
CA ILE A 91 13.04 -3.66 7.60
C ILE A 91 12.58 -3.36 9.03
N VAL A 92 13.49 -2.84 9.85
CA VAL A 92 13.23 -2.48 11.25
C VAL A 92 13.49 -1.00 11.43
N LEU A 93 12.49 -0.26 11.94
CA LEU A 93 12.54 1.19 12.09
C LEU A 93 13.07 1.89 10.82
N GLY A 94 12.56 1.45 9.67
CA GLY A 94 12.87 2.02 8.36
C GLY A 94 14.20 1.61 7.75
N LYS A 95 15.00 0.78 8.43
CA LYS A 95 16.31 0.32 7.94
C LYS A 95 16.27 -1.16 7.60
N SER A 96 16.79 -1.53 6.43
CA SER A 96 16.91 -2.94 6.05
C SER A 96 17.92 -3.66 6.93
N VAL A 97 17.50 -4.79 7.51
CA VAL A 97 18.37 -5.68 8.30
C VAL A 97 18.79 -6.92 7.50
N GLY A 98 18.31 -7.06 6.28
CA GLY A 98 18.66 -8.15 5.36
C GLY A 98 17.46 -8.96 4.90
N ASN A 99 17.75 -9.97 4.06
CA ASN A 99 16.76 -10.94 3.60
C ASN A 99 16.75 -12.15 4.57
N MET A 100 15.56 -12.61 4.92
CA MET A 100 15.39 -13.77 5.80
C MET A 100 14.35 -14.71 5.20
N SER A 101 14.58 -16.02 5.31
CA SER A 101 13.55 -17.02 5.10
C SER A 101 12.47 -16.93 6.19
N ALA A 102 11.31 -17.50 5.96
CA ALA A 102 10.22 -17.52 6.95
C ALA A 102 10.68 -18.13 8.29
N ARG A 103 11.52 -19.18 8.25
CA ARG A 103 12.05 -19.86 9.45
C ARG A 103 13.01 -18.94 10.23
N GLU A 104 13.91 -18.26 9.55
CA GLU A 104 14.87 -17.32 10.17
C GLU A 104 14.13 -16.14 10.77
N TYR A 105 13.16 -15.59 10.05
CA TYR A 105 12.34 -14.49 10.56
C TYR A 105 11.54 -14.90 11.80
N PHE A 106 10.95 -16.10 11.84
CA PHE A 106 10.20 -16.57 12.98
C PHE A 106 11.07 -16.66 14.26
N ALA A 107 12.33 -17.05 14.13
CA ALA A 107 13.30 -17.03 15.23
C ALA A 107 13.70 -15.59 15.61
N TYR A 108 13.91 -14.71 14.62
CA TYR A 108 14.31 -13.32 14.80
C TYR A 108 13.20 -12.47 15.40
N LYS A 109 11.94 -12.76 15.09
CA LYS A 109 10.74 -12.03 15.51
C LYS A 109 10.70 -11.74 17.03
N LYS A 110 11.20 -12.67 17.87
CA LYS A 110 11.28 -12.49 19.32
C LYS A 110 12.13 -11.29 19.75
N GLN A 111 13.16 -10.98 18.97
CA GLN A 111 14.11 -9.91 19.23
C GLN A 111 13.54 -8.52 18.85
N LEU A 112 12.47 -8.49 18.07
CA LEU A 112 11.85 -7.26 17.59
C LEU A 112 10.95 -6.59 18.62
N PHE A 113 10.46 -7.34 19.60
CA PHE A 113 9.49 -6.84 20.56
C PHE A 113 9.94 -5.59 21.34
N PRO A 114 11.19 -5.47 21.81
CA PRO A 114 11.67 -4.25 22.44
C PRO A 114 11.59 -3.02 21.54
N ALA A 115 12.02 -3.14 20.26
CA ALA A 115 11.96 -2.06 19.29
C ALA A 115 10.51 -1.65 18.95
N ILE A 116 9.59 -2.63 18.87
CA ILE A 116 8.15 -2.39 18.70
C ILE A 116 7.59 -1.59 19.88
N MET A 117 7.94 -1.97 21.10
CA MET A 117 7.47 -1.28 22.30
C MET A 117 8.05 0.12 22.45
N GLU A 118 9.33 0.31 22.12
CA GLU A 118 9.97 1.63 22.12
C GLU A 118 9.28 2.58 21.11
N ALA A 119 9.01 2.10 19.91
CA ALA A 119 8.29 2.86 18.89
C ALA A 119 6.87 3.23 19.36
N TYR A 120 6.13 2.27 19.93
CA TYR A 120 4.81 2.51 20.50
C TYR A 120 4.84 3.53 21.65
N GLU A 121 5.75 3.38 22.60
CA GLU A 121 5.87 4.27 23.77
C GLU A 121 6.25 5.69 23.34
N GLY A 122 7.13 5.84 22.36
CA GLY A 122 7.47 7.14 21.77
C GLY A 122 6.24 7.84 21.20
N LEU A 123 5.44 7.14 20.37
CA LEU A 123 4.19 7.69 19.83
C LEU A 123 3.17 7.99 20.94
N ALA A 124 3.06 7.09 21.95
CA ALA A 124 2.11 7.25 23.05
C ALA A 124 2.44 8.44 23.97
N ALA A 125 3.69 8.88 24.03
CA ALA A 125 4.08 10.07 24.76
C ALA A 125 3.58 11.38 24.10
N GLU A 126 3.37 11.36 22.80
CA GLU A 126 3.05 12.54 21.98
C GLU A 126 1.56 12.66 21.61
N ASN A 127 0.77 11.61 21.88
CA ASN A 127 -0.61 11.50 21.42
C ASN A 127 -1.58 11.20 22.57
N ASP A 128 -2.87 11.39 22.32
CA ASP A 128 -3.95 11.07 23.26
C ASP A 128 -4.50 9.67 23.00
N VAL A 129 -4.52 9.25 21.71
CA VAL A 129 -5.01 7.94 21.29
C VAL A 129 -4.04 7.32 20.27
N ILE A 130 -3.75 6.02 20.45
CA ILE A 130 -3.07 5.22 19.42
C ILE A 130 -4.07 4.23 18.82
N VAL A 131 -4.33 4.36 17.52
CA VAL A 131 -5.15 3.41 16.76
C VAL A 131 -4.25 2.34 16.19
N ILE A 132 -4.36 1.14 16.74
CA ILE A 132 -3.50 0.00 16.38
C ILE A 132 -4.21 -0.85 15.34
N GLU A 133 -3.51 -1.24 14.29
CA GLU A 133 -3.99 -2.20 13.29
C GLU A 133 -3.31 -3.54 13.48
N GLY A 134 -4.11 -4.62 13.58
CA GLY A 134 -3.62 -6.00 13.54
C GLY A 134 -3.31 -6.49 12.12
N ALA A 135 -2.79 -7.70 12.00
CA ALA A 135 -2.45 -8.32 10.72
C ALA A 135 -3.13 -9.69 10.57
N GLY A 136 -3.70 -9.98 9.39
CA GLY A 136 -4.41 -11.24 9.13
C GLY A 136 -5.58 -11.46 10.08
N SER A 137 -5.62 -12.63 10.72
CA SER A 137 -6.61 -13.03 11.72
C SER A 137 -5.94 -13.28 13.08
N PRO A 138 -6.58 -12.93 14.21
CA PRO A 138 -6.04 -13.23 15.55
C PRO A 138 -6.08 -14.71 15.92
N VAL A 139 -6.75 -15.54 15.13
CA VAL A 139 -6.94 -16.98 15.41
C VAL A 139 -6.19 -17.89 14.44
N GLU A 140 -5.09 -17.43 13.91
CA GLU A 140 -4.09 -18.28 13.24
C GLU A 140 -3.34 -19.10 14.30
N LEU A 141 -4.03 -20.09 14.91
CA LEU A 141 -3.60 -20.79 16.11
C LEU A 141 -2.21 -21.43 16.00
N ASN A 142 -1.82 -21.85 14.80
CA ASN A 142 -0.51 -22.39 14.49
C ASN A 142 0.63 -21.35 14.47
N LEU A 143 0.31 -20.04 14.53
CA LEU A 143 1.25 -18.92 14.50
C LEU A 143 1.25 -18.09 15.77
N ASN A 144 0.45 -18.47 16.77
CA ASN A 144 0.27 -17.68 18.01
C ASN A 144 1.52 -17.61 18.90
N ASP A 145 2.44 -18.59 18.76
CA ASP A 145 3.71 -18.49 19.49
C ASP A 145 4.48 -17.23 19.09
N ASN A 146 4.60 -16.29 20.05
CA ASN A 146 5.23 -14.98 19.87
C ASN A 146 4.44 -14.04 18.93
N ASP A 147 3.14 -13.94 19.14
CA ASP A 147 2.31 -12.97 18.43
C ASP A 147 2.69 -11.53 18.84
N ILE A 148 3.23 -10.78 17.88
CA ILE A 148 3.59 -9.36 18.01
C ILE A 148 2.61 -8.44 17.27
N VAL A 149 1.55 -8.98 16.66
CA VAL A 149 0.70 -8.23 15.72
C VAL A 149 -0.78 -8.18 16.10
N ASN A 150 -1.29 -9.18 16.82
CA ASN A 150 -2.70 -9.30 17.18
C ASN A 150 -2.89 -9.40 18.70
N MET A 151 -3.39 -10.53 19.21
CA MET A 151 -3.75 -10.66 20.62
C MET A 151 -2.55 -10.57 21.56
N GLY A 152 -1.37 -11.07 21.19
CA GLY A 152 -0.17 -10.92 21.99
C GLY A 152 0.22 -9.46 22.22
N LEU A 153 0.09 -8.60 21.20
CA LEU A 153 0.28 -7.17 21.34
C LEU A 153 -0.85 -6.52 22.15
N ALA A 154 -2.12 -6.90 21.85
CA ALA A 154 -3.29 -6.38 22.57
C ALA A 154 -3.22 -6.64 24.07
N GLU A 155 -2.86 -7.86 24.48
CA GLU A 155 -2.67 -8.21 25.90
C GLU A 155 -1.56 -7.38 26.57
N LYS A 156 -0.42 -7.23 25.88
CA LYS A 156 0.71 -6.46 26.40
C LYS A 156 0.38 -4.99 26.64
N LEU A 157 -0.44 -4.41 25.77
CA LEU A 157 -0.86 -3.00 25.83
C LEU A 157 -2.17 -2.83 26.62
N SER A 158 -2.84 -3.92 27.01
CA SER A 158 -4.21 -3.91 27.53
C SER A 158 -5.15 -3.15 26.60
N ALA A 159 -4.94 -3.32 25.29
CA ALA A 159 -5.68 -2.60 24.27
C ALA A 159 -7.06 -3.22 24.02
N PRO A 160 -8.16 -2.46 24.15
CA PRO A 160 -9.46 -2.92 23.72
C PRO A 160 -9.47 -3.16 22.21
N VAL A 161 -10.13 -4.24 21.79
CA VAL A 161 -10.16 -4.71 20.39
C VAL A 161 -11.53 -4.53 19.80
N LEU A 162 -11.59 -3.94 18.60
CA LEU A 162 -12.74 -3.98 17.69
C LEU A 162 -12.45 -5.02 16.60
N LEU A 163 -13.29 -6.05 16.50
CA LEU A 163 -13.13 -7.13 15.54
C LEU A 163 -13.98 -6.86 14.30
N VAL A 164 -13.33 -6.76 13.14
CA VAL A 164 -13.95 -6.46 11.83
C VAL A 164 -14.14 -7.74 11.02
N GLY A 165 -15.36 -8.00 10.55
CA GLY A 165 -15.69 -9.08 9.63
C GLY A 165 -16.14 -8.55 8.27
N ASP A 166 -15.83 -9.27 7.19
CA ASP A 166 -16.23 -8.97 5.81
C ASP A 166 -17.51 -9.74 5.44
N ILE A 167 -18.64 -9.03 5.28
CA ILE A 167 -19.91 -9.67 4.93
C ILE A 167 -20.04 -9.93 3.42
N ASP A 168 -19.32 -9.18 2.58
CA ASP A 168 -19.42 -9.27 1.11
C ASP A 168 -19.01 -10.65 0.59
N ARG A 169 -18.07 -11.30 1.29
CA ARG A 169 -17.63 -12.68 0.97
C ARG A 169 -18.55 -13.78 1.51
N GLY A 170 -19.58 -13.42 2.28
CA GLY A 170 -20.45 -14.37 2.96
C GLY A 170 -19.87 -14.96 4.25
N GLY A 171 -20.70 -15.68 5.01
CA GLY A 171 -20.28 -16.37 6.22
C GLY A 171 -19.96 -15.48 7.43
N ILE A 172 -20.46 -14.27 7.50
CA ILE A 172 -20.16 -13.29 8.56
C ILE A 172 -20.36 -13.83 9.97
N PHE A 173 -21.41 -14.64 10.20
CA PHE A 173 -21.68 -15.27 11.49
C PHE A 173 -20.55 -16.23 11.88
N ALA A 174 -20.13 -17.11 10.95
CA ALA A 174 -19.04 -18.05 11.19
C ALA A 174 -17.72 -17.31 11.42
N GLN A 175 -17.44 -16.27 10.65
CA GLN A 175 -16.22 -15.47 10.79
C GLN A 175 -16.13 -14.81 12.16
N LEU A 176 -17.14 -14.03 12.57
CA LEU A 176 -17.12 -13.29 13.82
C LEU A 176 -17.28 -14.19 15.05
N CYS A 177 -18.30 -15.06 15.07
CA CYS A 177 -18.52 -15.97 16.19
C CYS A 177 -17.39 -16.99 16.33
N GLY A 178 -16.92 -17.56 15.20
CA GLY A 178 -15.80 -18.50 15.19
C GLY A 178 -14.51 -17.87 15.72
N THR A 179 -14.20 -16.65 15.27
CA THR A 179 -13.03 -15.93 15.77
C THR A 179 -13.14 -15.71 17.29
N VAL A 180 -14.27 -15.17 17.79
CA VAL A 180 -14.45 -14.92 19.21
C VAL A 180 -14.40 -16.22 20.03
N SER A 181 -14.94 -17.33 19.51
CA SER A 181 -14.98 -18.62 20.22
C SER A 181 -13.60 -19.29 20.34
N LEU A 182 -12.71 -19.06 19.38
CA LEU A 182 -11.34 -19.62 19.35
C LEU A 182 -10.35 -18.84 20.23
N LEU A 183 -10.69 -17.62 20.64
CA LEU A 183 -9.86 -16.85 21.56
C LEU A 183 -9.92 -17.43 22.98
N SER A 184 -8.81 -17.35 23.70
CA SER A 184 -8.77 -17.60 25.15
C SER A 184 -9.66 -16.64 25.92
N ASP A 185 -10.00 -16.95 27.17
CA ASP A 185 -10.87 -16.08 27.97
C ASP A 185 -10.26 -14.67 28.19
N ARG A 186 -8.94 -14.58 28.30
CA ARG A 186 -8.22 -13.29 28.44
C ARG A 186 -8.29 -12.47 27.15
N GLU A 187 -7.99 -13.07 26.03
CA GLU A 187 -8.07 -12.43 24.72
C GLU A 187 -9.50 -12.01 24.39
N ARG A 188 -10.45 -12.91 24.67
CA ARG A 188 -11.89 -12.64 24.47
C ARG A 188 -12.37 -11.46 25.32
N ALA A 189 -11.83 -11.27 26.52
CA ALA A 189 -12.15 -10.13 27.38
C ALA A 189 -11.70 -8.80 26.78
N LEU A 190 -10.65 -8.79 25.95
CA LEU A 190 -10.19 -7.59 25.22
C LEU A 190 -11.09 -7.23 24.04
N VAL A 191 -11.81 -8.17 23.43
CA VAL A 191 -12.77 -7.87 22.35
C VAL A 191 -13.97 -7.14 22.93
N LYS A 192 -14.09 -5.84 22.60
CA LYS A 192 -15.13 -4.95 23.13
C LYS A 192 -16.28 -4.70 22.16
N GLY A 193 -16.07 -5.00 20.88
CA GLY A 193 -17.13 -4.84 19.89
C GLY A 193 -16.81 -5.48 18.55
N LEU A 194 -17.87 -5.70 17.79
CA LEU A 194 -17.82 -6.25 16.44
C LEU A 194 -18.21 -5.19 15.44
N LEU A 195 -17.55 -5.18 14.30
CA LEU A 195 -17.90 -4.37 13.15
C LEU A 195 -18.17 -5.28 11.95
N VAL A 196 -19.35 -5.14 11.35
CA VAL A 196 -19.71 -5.80 10.09
C VAL A 196 -19.36 -4.84 8.96
N ASN A 197 -18.43 -5.21 8.11
CA ASN A 197 -17.90 -4.34 7.06
C ASN A 197 -18.31 -4.81 5.66
N LYS A 198 -18.29 -3.88 4.71
CA LYS A 198 -18.59 -4.10 3.28
C LYS A 198 -20.02 -4.59 3.03
N PHE A 199 -20.97 -4.09 3.78
CA PHE A 199 -22.38 -4.45 3.59
C PHE A 199 -22.93 -3.87 2.29
N ARG A 200 -23.54 -4.72 1.45
CA ARG A 200 -24.20 -4.26 0.22
C ARG A 200 -25.72 -4.27 0.39
N GLY A 201 -26.35 -3.20 -0.03
CA GLY A 201 -27.80 -3.04 0.01
C GLY A 201 -28.29 -2.24 1.23
N ASP A 202 -29.54 -2.47 1.63
CA ASP A 202 -30.17 -1.75 2.74
C ASP A 202 -29.72 -2.34 4.09
N VAL A 203 -28.96 -1.56 4.85
CA VAL A 203 -28.43 -1.94 6.17
C VAL A 203 -29.55 -2.29 7.16
N SER A 204 -30.74 -1.69 7.02
CA SER A 204 -31.89 -1.99 7.91
C SER A 204 -32.32 -3.46 7.90
N LEU A 205 -32.10 -4.14 6.77
CA LEU A 205 -32.39 -5.57 6.62
C LEU A 205 -31.46 -6.45 7.47
N PHE A 206 -30.35 -5.94 7.94
CA PHE A 206 -29.43 -6.69 8.79
C PHE A 206 -29.62 -6.44 10.28
N ALA A 207 -30.59 -5.63 10.69
CA ALA A 207 -30.81 -5.30 12.10
C ALA A 207 -31.01 -6.54 13.00
N GLU A 208 -31.82 -7.51 12.56
CA GLU A 208 -31.98 -8.78 13.29
C GLU A 208 -30.71 -9.65 13.23
N GLY A 209 -29.97 -9.60 12.12
CA GLY A 209 -28.68 -10.27 11.98
C GLY A 209 -27.67 -9.74 13.01
N ALA A 210 -27.61 -8.44 13.22
CA ALA A 210 -26.74 -7.83 14.24
C ALA A 210 -27.08 -8.34 15.64
N LYS A 211 -28.37 -8.34 16.03
CA LYS A 211 -28.85 -8.91 17.32
C LYS A 211 -28.52 -10.40 17.46
N MET A 212 -28.59 -11.16 16.36
CA MET A 212 -28.19 -12.57 16.37
C MET A 212 -26.69 -12.72 16.61
N LEU A 213 -25.86 -11.90 15.96
CA LEU A 213 -24.40 -11.88 16.20
C LEU A 213 -24.09 -11.58 17.67
N GLU A 214 -24.74 -10.59 18.27
CA GLU A 214 -24.57 -10.25 19.68
C GLU A 214 -24.90 -11.43 20.60
N ARG A 215 -26.06 -12.09 20.37
CA ARG A 215 -26.47 -13.27 21.18
C ARG A 215 -25.48 -14.44 21.03
N LEU A 216 -24.97 -14.69 19.81
CA LEU A 216 -24.12 -15.84 19.55
C LEU A 216 -22.67 -15.60 20.00
N SER A 217 -22.15 -14.38 19.84
CA SER A 217 -20.78 -14.04 20.18
C SER A 217 -20.61 -13.54 21.63
N GLY A 218 -21.70 -13.08 22.26
CA GLY A 218 -21.64 -12.37 23.56
C GLY A 218 -20.94 -11.00 23.49
N LYS A 219 -20.81 -10.42 22.29
CA LYS A 219 -20.15 -9.13 22.05
C LYS A 219 -21.10 -8.17 21.33
N PRO A 220 -21.10 -6.86 21.67
CA PRO A 220 -21.96 -5.89 20.98
C PRO A 220 -21.51 -5.68 19.53
N VAL A 221 -22.48 -5.51 18.63
CA VAL A 221 -22.24 -5.06 17.26
C VAL A 221 -22.26 -3.53 17.25
N LEU A 222 -21.11 -2.91 17.11
CA LEU A 222 -20.96 -1.45 17.17
C LEU A 222 -21.27 -0.75 15.84
N GLY A 223 -21.43 -1.50 14.76
CA GLY A 223 -21.81 -0.93 13.49
C GLY A 223 -21.82 -1.90 12.34
N VAL A 224 -22.55 -1.49 11.30
CA VAL A 224 -22.61 -2.14 9.99
C VAL A 224 -22.18 -1.11 8.96
N VAL A 225 -20.96 -1.26 8.46
CA VAL A 225 -20.34 -0.31 7.51
C VAL A 225 -20.72 -0.75 6.08
N PRO A 226 -21.35 0.12 5.29
CA PRO A 226 -21.70 -0.22 3.91
C PRO A 226 -20.45 -0.38 3.04
N TYR A 227 -20.60 -1.11 1.95
CA TYR A 227 -19.59 -1.14 0.90
C TYR A 227 -19.48 0.26 0.27
N PHE A 228 -18.28 0.76 0.13
CA PHE A 228 -18.02 2.02 -0.53
C PHE A 228 -16.77 1.91 -1.42
N SER A 229 -16.68 2.79 -2.40
CA SER A 229 -15.50 2.93 -3.24
C SER A 229 -15.01 4.37 -3.11
N LEU A 230 -13.96 4.58 -2.33
CA LEU A 230 -13.23 5.84 -2.22
C LEU A 230 -11.84 5.63 -2.81
N ASP A 231 -11.32 6.65 -3.47
CA ASP A 231 -9.97 6.61 -4.02
C ASP A 231 -8.94 6.89 -2.93
N ILE A 232 -8.70 5.86 -2.13
CA ILE A 232 -7.69 5.82 -1.07
C ILE A 232 -6.68 4.76 -1.47
N ASP A 233 -5.39 5.06 -1.28
CA ASP A 233 -4.30 4.17 -1.67
C ASP A 233 -4.46 2.79 -1.02
N ASP A 234 -4.48 1.74 -1.85
CA ASP A 234 -4.57 0.36 -1.41
C ASP A 234 -3.24 -0.12 -0.81
N GLU A 235 -3.33 -0.99 0.22
CA GLU A 235 -2.17 -1.61 0.85
C GLU A 235 -1.59 -2.75 0.00
N ASP A 236 -2.46 -3.54 -0.63
CA ASP A 236 -2.10 -4.85 -1.17
C ASP A 236 -2.08 -4.87 -2.70
N SER A 237 -1.02 -5.46 -3.26
CA SER A 237 -0.92 -5.79 -4.69
C SER A 237 -1.93 -6.84 -5.17
N LEU A 238 -2.73 -7.43 -4.27
CA LEU A 238 -3.88 -8.28 -4.56
C LEU A 238 -5.20 -7.50 -4.70
N SER A 239 -5.15 -6.17 -4.69
CA SER A 239 -6.31 -5.31 -4.88
C SER A 239 -7.10 -5.66 -6.15
N GLU A 240 -8.43 -5.62 -6.07
CA GLU A 240 -9.32 -5.75 -7.23
C GLU A 240 -9.06 -4.68 -8.30
N ARG A 241 -8.44 -3.57 -7.91
CA ARG A 241 -7.97 -2.50 -8.79
C ARG A 241 -7.01 -3.02 -9.87
N LEU A 242 -6.18 -4.03 -9.54
CA LEU A 242 -5.22 -4.67 -10.45
C LEU A 242 -5.84 -5.78 -11.32
N SER A 243 -7.14 -6.03 -11.21
CA SER A 243 -7.81 -7.00 -12.08
C SER A 243 -7.86 -6.47 -13.51
N ALA A 244 -7.68 -7.38 -14.47
CA ALA A 244 -7.70 -7.03 -15.89
C ALA A 244 -9.02 -6.36 -16.27
N LYS A 245 -8.95 -5.08 -16.62
CA LYS A 245 -10.05 -4.33 -17.23
C LYS A 245 -9.82 -4.31 -18.73
N GLY A 246 -10.88 -4.38 -19.53
CA GLY A 246 -10.81 -4.15 -20.95
C GLY A 246 -10.42 -2.71 -21.27
N ARG A 247 -10.07 -2.43 -22.53
CA ARG A 247 -9.82 -1.07 -23.02
C ARG A 247 -11.06 -0.21 -22.76
N GLY A 248 -10.88 0.90 -22.05
CA GLY A 248 -11.91 1.91 -21.85
C GLY A 248 -11.89 2.99 -22.94
N GLU A 249 -12.60 4.07 -22.72
CA GLU A 249 -12.60 5.23 -23.59
C GLU A 249 -11.37 6.14 -23.35
N GLY A 250 -10.91 6.82 -24.41
CA GLY A 250 -9.82 7.78 -24.34
C GLY A 250 -8.43 7.16 -24.48
N VAL A 251 -7.44 7.74 -23.80
CA VAL A 251 -6.04 7.28 -23.82
C VAL A 251 -5.92 5.94 -23.10
N ASP A 252 -5.39 4.93 -23.77
CA ASP A 252 -5.21 3.58 -23.25
C ASP A 252 -3.81 3.39 -22.68
N VAL A 253 -3.70 3.32 -21.36
CA VAL A 253 -2.46 3.10 -20.63
C VAL A 253 -2.36 1.64 -20.19
N ALA A 254 -1.40 0.91 -20.75
CA ALA A 254 -1.11 -0.47 -20.38
C ALA A 254 0.04 -0.53 -19.35
N VAL A 255 -0.28 -0.81 -18.10
CA VAL A 255 0.70 -1.05 -17.02
C VAL A 255 1.00 -2.53 -16.95
N MET A 256 2.27 -2.91 -17.03
CA MET A 256 2.68 -4.31 -16.92
C MET A 256 2.43 -4.83 -15.51
N ARG A 257 1.57 -5.84 -15.36
CA ARG A 257 1.30 -6.49 -14.07
C ARG A 257 2.38 -7.51 -13.76
N LEU A 258 3.42 -7.06 -13.08
CA LEU A 258 4.55 -7.88 -12.67
C LEU A 258 4.20 -8.73 -11.44
N PRO A 259 4.75 -9.95 -11.27
CA PRO A 259 4.54 -10.79 -10.08
C PRO A 259 4.91 -10.12 -8.77
N LYS A 260 5.97 -9.31 -8.76
CA LYS A 260 6.44 -8.57 -7.58
C LYS A 260 6.24 -7.05 -7.73
N LEU A 261 5.17 -6.66 -8.43
CA LEU A 261 4.76 -5.27 -8.61
C LEU A 261 4.79 -4.51 -7.27
N SER A 262 5.44 -3.38 -7.24
CA SER A 262 5.52 -2.50 -6.07
C SER A 262 5.14 -1.07 -6.42
N ASN A 263 4.64 -0.32 -5.44
CA ASN A 263 4.27 1.08 -5.56
C ASN A 263 3.31 1.37 -6.73
N PHE A 264 2.35 0.47 -6.96
CA PHE A 264 1.34 0.63 -8.03
C PHE A 264 0.45 1.86 -7.85
N THR A 265 0.44 2.47 -6.68
CA THR A 265 -0.22 3.74 -6.40
C THR A 265 0.34 4.89 -7.24
N ASP A 266 1.55 4.77 -7.80
CA ASP A 266 2.10 5.73 -8.76
C ASP A 266 1.18 5.99 -9.95
N PHE A 267 0.32 5.04 -10.33
CA PHE A 267 -0.53 5.14 -11.51
C PHE A 267 -1.94 5.67 -11.22
N ALA A 268 -2.25 5.92 -9.95
CA ALA A 268 -3.54 6.48 -9.52
C ALA A 268 -3.91 7.79 -10.24
N PRO A 269 -2.99 8.72 -10.54
CA PRO A 269 -3.32 9.93 -11.30
C PRO A 269 -3.86 9.66 -12.70
N PHE A 270 -3.38 8.63 -13.40
CA PHE A 270 -3.91 8.21 -14.70
C PHE A 270 -5.29 7.55 -14.58
N GLU A 271 -5.51 6.77 -13.51
CA GLU A 271 -6.80 6.11 -13.26
C GLU A 271 -7.92 7.10 -12.91
N ARG A 272 -7.58 8.25 -12.29
CA ARG A 272 -8.50 9.34 -11.95
C ARG A 272 -8.83 10.22 -13.14
N ALA A 273 -7.93 10.31 -14.11
CA ALA A 273 -8.05 11.24 -15.20
C ALA A 273 -9.23 10.89 -16.13
N LYS A 274 -10.15 11.84 -16.34
CA LYS A 274 -11.21 11.69 -17.32
C LYS A 274 -10.61 11.54 -18.72
N GLY A 275 -11.11 10.59 -19.50
CA GLY A 275 -10.60 10.32 -20.85
C GLY A 275 -9.27 9.56 -20.86
N CYS A 276 -8.93 8.91 -19.78
CA CYS A 276 -7.82 7.97 -19.67
C CYS A 276 -8.32 6.63 -19.11
N SER A 277 -7.82 5.53 -19.63
CA SER A 277 -8.14 4.18 -19.21
C SER A 277 -6.84 3.46 -18.84
N VAL A 278 -6.72 3.02 -17.59
CA VAL A 278 -5.58 2.23 -17.13
C VAL A 278 -5.98 0.77 -17.01
N ARG A 279 -5.17 -0.11 -17.61
CA ARG A 279 -5.36 -1.55 -17.49
C ARG A 279 -4.04 -2.23 -17.15
N TYR A 280 -4.14 -3.23 -16.30
CA TYR A 280 -2.99 -4.02 -15.85
C TYR A 280 -2.88 -5.28 -16.73
N VAL A 281 -1.74 -5.45 -17.40
CA VAL A 281 -1.49 -6.44 -18.43
C VAL A 281 -0.51 -7.50 -17.92
N SER A 282 -0.92 -8.75 -17.88
CA SER A 282 -0.09 -9.90 -17.47
C SER A 282 0.16 -10.92 -18.57
N ARG A 283 -0.53 -10.81 -19.71
CA ARG A 283 -0.46 -11.74 -20.83
C ARG A 283 -0.46 -11.00 -22.15
N VAL A 284 0.16 -11.59 -23.17
CA VAL A 284 0.19 -11.05 -24.54
C VAL A 284 -1.22 -10.79 -25.09
N SER A 285 -2.18 -11.67 -24.82
CA SER A 285 -3.57 -11.50 -25.26
C SER A 285 -4.27 -10.25 -24.69
N GLU A 286 -3.77 -9.72 -23.59
CA GLU A 286 -4.28 -8.51 -22.93
C GLU A 286 -3.58 -7.23 -23.41
N PHE A 287 -2.44 -7.34 -24.13
CA PHE A 287 -1.60 -6.20 -24.49
C PHE A 287 -2.30 -5.22 -25.44
N GLY A 288 -2.93 -5.71 -26.48
CA GLY A 288 -3.69 -4.89 -27.42
C GLY A 288 -2.84 -3.84 -28.16
N ALA A 289 -3.40 -2.64 -28.33
CA ALA A 289 -2.75 -1.50 -28.97
C ALA A 289 -2.82 -0.27 -28.02
N PRO A 290 -1.96 -0.21 -26.99
CA PRO A 290 -1.97 0.90 -26.04
C PRO A 290 -1.39 2.18 -26.66
N ASP A 291 -1.81 3.33 -26.10
CA ASP A 291 -1.27 4.64 -26.39
C ASP A 291 -0.03 4.94 -25.52
N LEU A 292 0.10 4.27 -24.37
CA LEU A 292 1.25 4.33 -23.45
C LEU A 292 1.46 2.97 -22.81
N VAL A 293 2.71 2.51 -22.77
CA VAL A 293 3.13 1.32 -22.02
C VAL A 293 3.91 1.76 -20.79
N ILE A 294 3.54 1.26 -19.61
CA ILE A 294 4.26 1.52 -18.35
C ILE A 294 4.84 0.22 -17.80
N LEU A 295 6.16 0.22 -17.55
CA LEU A 295 6.85 -0.79 -16.75
C LEU A 295 6.96 -0.24 -15.32
N PRO A 296 6.23 -0.82 -14.36
CA PRO A 296 6.18 -0.30 -12.99
C PRO A 296 7.42 -0.66 -12.16
N GLY A 297 7.48 -0.12 -10.95
CA GLY A 297 8.39 -0.58 -9.94
C GLY A 297 8.15 -2.04 -9.55
N THR A 298 9.20 -2.72 -9.17
CA THR A 298 9.13 -4.10 -8.68
C THR A 298 10.16 -4.36 -7.58
N LYS A 299 9.86 -5.37 -6.74
CA LYS A 299 10.78 -5.84 -5.70
C LYS A 299 11.77 -6.91 -6.22
N SER A 300 11.57 -7.47 -7.39
CA SER A 300 12.45 -8.49 -7.99
C SER A 300 12.65 -8.23 -9.47
N THR A 301 13.55 -7.30 -9.77
CA THR A 301 13.76 -6.77 -11.13
C THR A 301 14.16 -7.86 -12.13
N ILE A 302 15.12 -8.71 -11.77
CA ILE A 302 15.62 -9.76 -12.66
C ILE A 302 14.55 -10.85 -12.90
N GLU A 303 13.86 -11.31 -11.86
CA GLU A 303 12.83 -12.35 -12.01
C GLU A 303 11.64 -11.84 -12.80
N ASP A 304 11.19 -10.61 -12.52
CA ASP A 304 10.07 -10.00 -13.23
C ASP A 304 10.44 -9.69 -14.71
N LEU A 305 11.71 -9.35 -15.00
CA LEU A 305 12.19 -9.24 -16.38
C LEU A 305 12.15 -10.59 -17.10
N ARG A 306 12.54 -11.68 -16.44
CA ARG A 306 12.42 -13.05 -16.96
C ARG A 306 10.96 -13.44 -17.21
N PHE A 307 10.07 -13.05 -16.29
CA PHE A 307 8.62 -13.23 -16.48
C PHE A 307 8.12 -12.54 -17.75
N LEU A 308 8.48 -11.27 -17.99
CA LEU A 308 8.10 -10.55 -19.20
C LEU A 308 8.60 -11.25 -20.47
N LYS A 309 9.86 -11.73 -20.46
CA LYS A 309 10.47 -12.44 -21.60
C LYS A 309 9.80 -13.79 -21.84
N SER A 310 9.69 -14.61 -20.82
CA SER A 310 9.11 -15.96 -20.94
C SER A 310 7.64 -15.92 -21.34
N GLY A 311 6.90 -14.86 -20.94
CA GLY A 311 5.50 -14.63 -21.29
C GLY A 311 5.28 -13.96 -22.65
N GLY A 312 6.34 -13.57 -23.38
CA GLY A 312 6.24 -12.88 -24.69
C GLY A 312 5.85 -11.40 -24.59
N LEU A 313 5.74 -10.84 -23.38
CA LEU A 313 5.41 -9.42 -23.18
C LEU A 313 6.60 -8.51 -23.51
N ALA A 314 7.83 -8.99 -23.29
CA ALA A 314 9.04 -8.23 -23.61
C ALA A 314 9.11 -7.87 -25.09
N GLU A 315 8.81 -8.81 -25.98
CA GLU A 315 8.75 -8.61 -27.43
C GLU A 315 7.64 -7.62 -27.83
N GLN A 316 6.49 -7.67 -27.16
CA GLN A 316 5.40 -6.72 -27.41
C GLN A 316 5.77 -5.29 -27.01
N ILE A 317 6.45 -5.12 -25.88
CA ILE A 317 6.93 -3.82 -25.39
C ILE A 317 7.96 -3.25 -26.37
N VAL A 318 8.96 -4.05 -26.76
CA VAL A 318 9.99 -3.63 -27.72
C VAL A 318 9.37 -3.28 -29.08
N ALA A 319 8.45 -4.10 -29.57
CA ALA A 319 7.75 -3.82 -30.83
C ALA A 319 6.87 -2.55 -30.73
N ALA A 320 6.24 -2.28 -29.60
CA ALA A 320 5.49 -1.05 -29.37
C ALA A 320 6.40 0.19 -29.42
N ALA A 321 7.54 0.15 -28.74
CA ALA A 321 8.54 1.21 -28.79
C ALA A 321 9.04 1.47 -30.22
N HIS A 322 9.34 0.42 -30.98
CA HIS A 322 9.77 0.56 -32.40
C HIS A 322 8.68 1.14 -33.30
N ARG A 323 7.39 0.98 -32.96
CA ARG A 323 6.29 1.64 -33.68
C ARG A 323 6.06 3.09 -33.22
N GLY A 324 6.86 3.60 -32.25
CA GLY A 324 6.74 4.96 -31.74
C GLY A 324 5.73 5.10 -30.58
N VAL A 325 5.19 4.00 -30.06
CA VAL A 325 4.36 4.03 -28.85
C VAL A 325 5.26 4.38 -27.65
N PRO A 326 4.94 5.40 -26.85
CA PRO A 326 5.70 5.75 -25.68
C PRO A 326 5.77 4.60 -24.68
N VAL A 327 6.98 4.36 -24.13
CA VAL A 327 7.23 3.39 -23.08
C VAL A 327 7.85 4.13 -21.90
N PHE A 328 7.26 3.98 -20.70
CA PHE A 328 7.73 4.66 -19.50
C PHE A 328 8.08 3.64 -18.40
N GLY A 329 9.33 3.63 -17.93
CA GLY A 329 9.79 2.77 -16.85
C GLY A 329 9.90 3.53 -15.53
N VAL A 330 9.40 2.95 -14.44
CA VAL A 330 9.55 3.49 -13.09
C VAL A 330 10.40 2.52 -12.26
N CYS A 331 11.46 2.99 -11.62
CA CYS A 331 12.34 2.26 -10.71
C CYS A 331 12.81 0.91 -11.32
N GLY A 332 12.31 -0.24 -10.86
CA GLY A 332 12.63 -1.54 -11.46
C GLY A 332 12.28 -1.62 -12.96
N GLY A 333 11.14 -1.05 -13.35
CA GLY A 333 10.76 -0.95 -14.76
C GLY A 333 11.73 -0.09 -15.58
N PHE A 334 12.26 0.99 -15.02
CA PHE A 334 13.32 1.78 -15.65
C PHE A 334 14.60 0.97 -15.84
N GLN A 335 14.99 0.20 -14.84
CA GLN A 335 16.16 -0.69 -14.90
C GLN A 335 16.00 -1.76 -16.00
N MET A 336 14.80 -2.33 -16.15
CA MET A 336 14.50 -3.32 -17.20
C MET A 336 14.63 -2.76 -18.61
N LEU A 337 14.39 -1.46 -18.82
CA LEU A 337 14.54 -0.80 -20.12
C LEU A 337 15.98 -0.69 -20.59
N GLY A 338 16.95 -0.83 -19.68
CA GLY A 338 18.38 -0.77 -19.98
C GLY A 338 18.89 -1.96 -20.78
N LYS A 339 20.21 -2.02 -21.00
CA LYS A 339 20.89 -3.11 -21.72
C LYS A 339 21.07 -4.34 -20.85
N LYS A 340 21.34 -4.15 -19.55
CA LYS A 340 21.64 -5.23 -18.61
C LYS A 340 21.29 -4.82 -17.18
N VAL A 341 20.84 -5.81 -16.40
CA VAL A 341 20.65 -5.72 -14.95
C VAL A 341 21.50 -6.79 -14.29
N SER A 342 22.36 -6.41 -13.32
CA SER A 342 23.26 -7.32 -12.60
C SER A 342 23.06 -7.19 -11.10
N ASP A 343 22.93 -8.32 -10.41
CA ASP A 343 22.85 -8.42 -8.95
C ASP A 343 23.98 -9.29 -8.40
N PRO A 344 25.23 -8.76 -8.36
CA PRO A 344 26.40 -9.54 -7.97
C PRO A 344 26.42 -9.90 -6.48
N PHE A 345 25.56 -9.26 -5.67
CA PHE A 345 25.54 -9.46 -4.21
C PHE A 345 24.32 -10.25 -3.71
N GLY A 346 23.42 -10.65 -4.62
CA GLY A 346 22.20 -11.36 -4.22
C GLY A 346 21.26 -10.47 -3.40
N CYS A 347 21.18 -9.19 -3.73
CA CYS A 347 20.30 -8.24 -3.04
C CYS A 347 18.82 -8.55 -3.29
N GLU A 348 18.51 -9.12 -4.47
CA GLU A 348 17.21 -9.66 -4.84
C GLU A 348 17.34 -11.18 -5.05
N CYS A 349 17.56 -11.63 -6.28
CA CYS A 349 17.69 -13.05 -6.61
C CYS A 349 19.10 -13.45 -7.05
N GLY A 350 20.02 -12.49 -7.18
CA GLY A 350 21.37 -12.69 -7.69
C GLY A 350 21.47 -12.90 -9.20
N GLY A 351 22.67 -12.90 -9.73
CA GLY A 351 22.96 -13.13 -11.13
C GLY A 351 22.81 -11.92 -12.01
N GLU A 352 22.62 -12.14 -13.30
CA GLU A 352 22.43 -11.07 -14.29
C GLU A 352 21.39 -11.47 -15.35
N GLU A 353 20.81 -10.44 -15.98
CA GLU A 353 19.83 -10.60 -17.05
C GLU A 353 20.01 -9.49 -18.08
N ALA A 354 19.90 -9.82 -19.37
CA ALA A 354 19.85 -8.82 -20.42
C ALA A 354 18.57 -8.00 -20.28
N GLY A 355 18.66 -6.67 -20.31
CA GLY A 355 17.50 -5.80 -20.32
C GLY A 355 16.76 -5.81 -21.67
N LEU A 356 15.79 -4.91 -21.83
CA LEU A 356 15.05 -4.76 -23.09
C LEU A 356 15.85 -3.96 -24.14
N GLY A 357 16.98 -3.35 -23.76
CA GLY A 357 17.89 -2.65 -24.66
C GLY A 357 17.33 -1.35 -25.25
N LEU A 358 16.27 -0.80 -24.68
CA LEU A 358 15.58 0.40 -25.17
C LEU A 358 16.23 1.70 -24.65
N LEU A 359 16.97 1.64 -23.56
CA LEU A 359 17.76 2.75 -23.00
C LEU A 359 19.25 2.40 -22.96
N PRO A 360 20.16 3.36 -23.22
CA PRO A 360 21.61 3.13 -23.27
C PRO A 360 22.26 3.09 -21.87
N LEU A 361 21.67 2.33 -20.93
CA LEU A 361 22.15 2.22 -19.56
C LEU A 361 22.28 0.75 -19.13
N GLU A 362 23.09 0.53 -18.11
CA GLU A 362 23.22 -0.74 -17.40
C GLU A 362 22.98 -0.50 -15.91
N THR A 363 22.34 -1.44 -15.24
CA THR A 363 22.05 -1.37 -13.82
C THR A 363 22.85 -2.41 -13.05
N VAL A 364 23.50 -1.99 -11.97
CA VAL A 364 24.20 -2.87 -11.05
C VAL A 364 23.62 -2.67 -9.65
N PHE A 365 23.19 -3.75 -9.01
CA PHE A 365 22.70 -3.72 -7.63
C PHE A 365 23.86 -3.56 -6.66
N GLY A 366 23.76 -2.53 -5.81
CA GLY A 366 24.70 -2.27 -4.71
C GLY A 366 24.18 -2.86 -3.39
N ARG A 367 25.04 -2.90 -2.38
CA ARG A 367 24.65 -3.33 -1.03
C ARG A 367 23.89 -2.26 -0.25
N GLU A 368 24.06 -1.00 -0.64
CA GLU A 368 23.38 0.13 -0.02
C GLU A 368 22.11 0.48 -0.78
N LYS A 369 21.04 0.67 -0.03
CA LYS A 369 19.75 1.07 -0.55
C LYS A 369 19.68 2.59 -0.64
N CYS A 370 19.30 3.12 -1.79
CA CYS A 370 18.94 4.52 -1.94
C CYS A 370 17.54 4.71 -1.31
N LEU A 371 17.45 5.62 -0.34
CA LEU A 371 16.23 6.03 0.32
C LEU A 371 16.28 7.54 0.47
N ARG A 372 15.54 8.27 -0.34
CA ARG A 372 15.52 9.74 -0.25
C ARG A 372 14.25 10.33 -0.80
N GLU A 373 13.76 11.39 -0.18
CA GLU A 373 12.85 12.31 -0.84
C GLU A 373 13.59 13.10 -1.92
N THR A 374 12.91 13.40 -3.00
CA THR A 374 13.44 14.16 -4.11
C THR A 374 12.41 15.16 -4.64
N GLN A 375 12.87 16.32 -5.03
CA GLN A 375 12.07 17.35 -5.67
C GLN A 375 12.92 18.11 -6.67
N GLY A 376 12.32 18.66 -7.69
CA GLY A 376 13.03 19.42 -8.70
C GLY A 376 12.17 19.77 -9.88
N THR A 377 12.85 20.04 -11.01
CA THR A 377 12.19 20.39 -12.27
C THR A 377 12.63 19.38 -13.34
N ILE A 378 11.67 18.81 -14.06
CA ILE A 378 11.93 17.91 -15.19
C ILE A 378 12.54 18.74 -16.34
N GLY A 379 13.59 18.20 -16.96
CA GLY A 379 14.25 18.89 -18.07
C GLY A 379 15.01 17.93 -18.98
N GLY A 380 15.37 18.42 -20.16
CA GLY A 380 16.18 17.68 -21.14
C GLY A 380 15.41 16.59 -21.92
N LEU A 381 14.08 16.53 -21.80
CA LEU A 381 13.28 15.55 -22.52
C LEU A 381 13.04 15.98 -23.97
N SER A 382 13.03 14.98 -24.85
CA SER A 382 12.63 15.08 -26.25
C SER A 382 11.41 14.18 -26.54
N GLY A 383 10.89 14.26 -27.77
CA GLY A 383 9.75 13.45 -28.19
C GLY A 383 8.42 13.88 -27.58
N VAL A 384 7.47 12.94 -27.48
CA VAL A 384 6.06 13.21 -27.13
C VAL A 384 5.92 13.84 -25.74
N PHE A 385 6.77 13.48 -24.78
CA PHE A 385 6.73 14.02 -23.43
C PHE A 385 7.69 15.20 -23.19
N SER A 386 8.18 15.86 -24.25
CA SER A 386 8.91 17.13 -24.12
C SER A 386 8.10 18.24 -23.46
N CYS A 387 6.77 18.13 -23.43
CA CYS A 387 5.85 19.00 -22.70
C CYS A 387 6.05 19.00 -21.18
N LEU A 388 6.77 18.00 -20.64
CA LEU A 388 7.12 17.91 -19.23
C LEU A 388 8.31 18.80 -18.85
N ASN A 389 9.11 19.29 -19.82
CA ASN A 389 10.22 20.20 -19.52
C ASN A 389 9.70 21.46 -18.81
N GLY A 390 10.34 21.80 -17.69
CA GLY A 390 9.92 22.89 -16.82
C GLY A 390 8.83 22.53 -15.82
N GLN A 391 8.31 21.30 -15.82
CA GLN A 391 7.36 20.81 -14.81
C GLN A 391 8.10 20.48 -13.53
N ASN A 392 7.62 21.03 -12.40
CA ASN A 392 8.10 20.62 -11.09
C ASN A 392 7.60 19.21 -10.75
N TYR A 393 8.38 18.51 -9.93
CA TYR A 393 8.00 17.22 -9.36
C TYR A 393 8.43 17.15 -7.91
N THR A 394 7.70 16.34 -7.14
CA THR A 394 8.06 15.86 -5.82
C THR A 394 7.87 14.35 -5.80
N GLY A 395 8.67 13.65 -5.01
CA GLY A 395 8.57 12.20 -4.92
C GLY A 395 9.68 11.62 -4.05
N TYR A 396 9.91 10.34 -4.19
CA TYR A 396 10.96 9.65 -3.44
C TYR A 396 11.61 8.57 -4.29
N GLU A 397 12.87 8.25 -3.98
CA GLU A 397 13.59 7.14 -4.57
C GLU A 397 13.81 6.04 -3.54
N ILE A 398 13.58 4.80 -3.98
CA ILE A 398 13.68 3.61 -3.16
C ILE A 398 14.18 2.43 -4.00
N HIS A 399 15.49 2.27 -4.12
CA HIS A 399 16.08 1.23 -4.97
C HIS A 399 17.46 0.80 -4.49
N MET A 400 17.90 -0.38 -4.91
CA MET A 400 19.25 -0.90 -4.69
C MET A 400 20.09 -0.87 -5.97
N GLY A 401 19.44 -0.98 -7.13
CA GLY A 401 20.12 -0.90 -8.42
C GLY A 401 20.55 0.54 -8.73
N GLN A 402 21.74 0.70 -9.27
CA GLN A 402 22.33 1.97 -9.69
C GLN A 402 22.58 1.93 -11.20
N SER A 403 22.12 2.96 -11.92
CA SER A 403 22.23 3.07 -13.39
C SER A 403 23.11 4.28 -13.81
N GLY A 404 24.06 4.67 -12.96
CA GLY A 404 24.90 5.85 -13.14
C GLY A 404 24.20 7.16 -12.74
N GLU A 405 24.83 8.29 -13.01
CA GLU A 405 24.22 9.62 -12.83
C GLU A 405 23.22 9.90 -13.95
N HIS A 406 22.03 10.37 -13.59
CA HIS A 406 20.97 10.68 -14.54
C HIS A 406 20.06 11.81 -14.01
N ALA A 407 19.32 12.45 -14.92
CA ALA A 407 18.25 13.38 -14.58
C ALA A 407 17.07 12.63 -13.95
N ALA A 408 16.14 13.36 -13.32
CA ALA A 408 14.95 12.78 -12.71
C ALA A 408 14.13 11.92 -13.68
N VAL A 409 14.02 12.38 -14.94
CA VAL A 409 13.49 11.60 -16.05
C VAL A 409 14.51 11.63 -17.18
N VAL A 410 14.81 10.49 -17.74
CA VAL A 410 15.66 10.36 -18.94
C VAL A 410 14.85 9.81 -20.09
N ASN A 411 15.28 10.09 -21.36
CA ASN A 411 14.66 9.45 -22.49
C ASN A 411 15.65 9.16 -23.63
N SER A 412 15.25 8.19 -24.47
CA SER A 412 15.84 7.88 -25.78
C SER A 412 14.68 7.63 -26.75
N GLY A 413 14.49 8.53 -27.71
CA GLY A 413 13.32 8.49 -28.58
C GLY A 413 12.02 8.58 -27.80
N CYS A 414 11.14 7.57 -27.98
CA CYS A 414 9.85 7.46 -27.26
C CYS A 414 9.93 6.65 -25.96
N VAL A 415 11.12 6.26 -25.49
CA VAL A 415 11.31 5.49 -24.26
C VAL A 415 11.81 6.39 -23.15
N TYR A 416 11.12 6.37 -22.02
CA TYR A 416 11.36 7.24 -20.86
C TYR A 416 11.60 6.40 -19.62
N GLY A 417 12.32 6.92 -18.64
CA GLY A 417 12.56 6.24 -17.38
C GLY A 417 12.87 7.16 -16.23
N THR A 418 12.50 6.77 -15.03
CA THR A 418 12.74 7.48 -13.78
C THR A 418 12.96 6.52 -12.62
N TYR A 419 13.71 6.94 -11.61
CA TYR A 419 13.73 6.29 -10.29
C TYR A 419 12.69 6.87 -9.32
N VAL A 420 12.11 8.03 -9.67
CA VAL A 420 11.24 8.78 -8.76
C VAL A 420 9.85 8.16 -8.73
N HIS A 421 9.46 7.64 -7.57
CA HIS A 421 8.09 7.27 -7.23
C HIS A 421 7.30 8.53 -6.85
N GLY A 422 6.00 8.55 -7.14
CA GLY A 422 5.12 9.70 -6.90
C GLY A 422 5.30 10.83 -7.92
N ILE A 423 6.15 10.68 -8.94
CA ILE A 423 6.39 11.73 -9.95
C ILE A 423 5.10 12.11 -10.69
N PHE A 424 4.14 11.22 -10.80
CA PHE A 424 2.84 11.46 -11.45
C PHE A 424 1.81 12.09 -10.51
N ASP A 425 2.07 12.13 -9.19
CA ASP A 425 1.17 12.75 -8.19
C ASP A 425 1.13 14.27 -8.32
N ASP A 426 2.18 14.87 -8.88
CA ASP A 426 2.16 16.29 -9.24
C ASP A 426 1.12 16.51 -10.36
N ALA A 427 0.13 17.34 -10.06
CA ALA A 427 -1.07 17.54 -10.87
C ALA A 427 -0.80 17.86 -12.35
N GLY A 428 0.40 18.37 -12.69
CA GLY A 428 0.78 18.72 -14.06
C GLY A 428 1.32 17.56 -14.87
N VAL A 429 1.95 16.57 -14.26
CA VAL A 429 2.73 15.54 -14.98
C VAL A 429 1.80 14.59 -15.73
N ALA A 430 0.92 13.87 -15.02
CA ALA A 430 0.00 12.92 -15.64
C ALA A 430 -0.94 13.61 -16.65
N ALA A 431 -1.47 14.78 -16.32
CA ALA A 431 -2.36 15.53 -17.20
C ALA A 431 -1.68 15.96 -18.52
N LYS A 432 -0.43 16.43 -18.46
CA LYS A 432 0.35 16.78 -19.65
C LYS A 432 0.68 15.55 -20.49
N MET A 433 0.98 14.42 -19.87
CA MET A 433 1.21 13.16 -20.58
C MET A 433 -0.05 12.71 -21.33
N ILE A 434 -1.20 12.73 -20.67
CA ILE A 434 -2.50 12.38 -21.28
C ILE A 434 -2.82 13.30 -22.47
N ALA A 435 -2.65 14.61 -22.28
CA ALA A 435 -2.88 15.61 -23.33
C ALA A 435 -1.94 15.39 -24.54
N ALA A 436 -0.66 15.09 -24.29
CA ALA A 436 0.31 14.79 -25.34
C ALA A 436 -0.03 13.53 -26.15
N LEU A 437 -0.82 12.61 -25.58
CA LEU A 437 -1.33 11.41 -26.22
C LEU A 437 -2.71 11.62 -26.89
N GLY A 438 -3.18 12.86 -26.96
CA GLY A 438 -4.47 13.21 -27.58
C GLY A 438 -5.68 13.05 -26.68
N GLY A 439 -5.49 12.82 -25.39
CA GLY A 439 -6.57 12.83 -24.41
C GLY A 439 -7.09 14.25 -24.12
N ALA A 440 -8.31 14.33 -23.58
CA ALA A 440 -8.86 15.61 -23.14
C ALA A 440 -7.98 16.18 -22.01
N PRO A 441 -7.83 17.52 -21.94
CA PRO A 441 -7.16 18.14 -20.82
C PRO A 441 -7.87 17.73 -19.51
N ALA A 442 -7.18 16.95 -18.68
CA ALA A 442 -7.70 16.61 -17.36
C ALA A 442 -7.73 17.86 -16.49
N GLU A 443 -8.83 18.09 -15.76
CA GLU A 443 -8.82 19.07 -14.68
C GLU A 443 -7.73 18.67 -13.69
N ASN A 444 -6.78 19.56 -13.48
CA ASN A 444 -5.67 19.39 -12.55
C ASN A 444 -6.20 19.47 -11.10
N GLU A 445 -6.82 18.42 -10.59
CA GLU A 445 -7.06 18.34 -9.15
C GLU A 445 -5.73 17.99 -8.43
N ASP A 446 -5.39 18.80 -7.44
CA ASP A 446 -4.28 18.52 -6.55
C ASP A 446 -4.51 17.16 -5.85
N ALA A 447 -3.60 16.20 -6.04
CA ALA A 447 -3.70 14.87 -5.45
C ALA A 447 -3.88 14.92 -3.92
N ARG A 448 -3.28 15.91 -3.25
CA ARG A 448 -3.45 16.13 -1.82
C ARG A 448 -4.86 16.55 -1.46
N ALA A 449 -5.46 17.45 -2.24
CA ALA A 449 -6.84 17.91 -2.03
C ALA A 449 -7.83 16.75 -2.25
N VAL A 450 -7.59 15.89 -3.25
CA VAL A 450 -8.39 14.69 -3.49
C VAL A 450 -8.30 13.74 -2.30
N LYS A 451 -7.11 13.46 -1.78
CA LYS A 451 -6.92 12.60 -0.61
C LYS A 451 -7.62 13.15 0.63
N GLU A 452 -7.45 14.44 0.92
CA GLU A 452 -8.13 15.09 2.06
C GLU A 452 -9.65 14.95 1.96
N ARG A 453 -10.24 15.20 0.79
CA ARG A 453 -11.67 15.02 0.55
C ARG A 453 -12.10 13.55 0.79
N ASN A 454 -11.32 12.59 0.33
CA ASN A 454 -11.61 11.17 0.52
C ASN A 454 -11.53 10.76 2.00
N TYR A 455 -10.57 11.29 2.76
CA TYR A 455 -10.49 11.04 4.22
C TYR A 455 -11.69 11.66 4.96
N GLU A 456 -12.15 12.86 4.55
CA GLU A 456 -13.35 13.48 5.11
C GLU A 456 -14.61 12.62 4.86
N GLU A 457 -14.81 12.17 3.62
CA GLU A 457 -15.94 11.31 3.27
C GLU A 457 -15.84 9.93 3.96
N LEU A 458 -14.65 9.35 4.10
CA LEU A 458 -14.41 8.11 4.83
C LEU A 458 -14.84 8.25 6.30
N ALA A 459 -14.41 9.32 6.97
CA ALA A 459 -14.77 9.56 8.36
C ALA A 459 -16.27 9.84 8.55
N LYS A 460 -16.88 10.58 7.63
CA LYS A 460 -18.31 10.87 7.63
C LYS A 460 -19.13 9.58 7.49
N LEU A 461 -18.77 8.73 6.53
CA LEU A 461 -19.39 7.43 6.31
C LEU A 461 -19.25 6.54 7.55
N PHE A 462 -18.04 6.47 8.10
CA PHE A 462 -17.75 5.66 9.27
C PHE A 462 -18.59 6.10 10.48
N ARG A 463 -18.62 7.42 10.80
CA ARG A 463 -19.45 7.95 11.88
C ARG A 463 -20.94 7.69 11.70
N ALA A 464 -21.43 7.72 10.48
CA ALA A 464 -22.83 7.41 10.20
C ALA A 464 -23.18 5.91 10.35
N SER A 465 -22.17 5.05 10.35
CA SER A 465 -22.33 3.59 10.30
C SER A 465 -22.02 2.89 11.63
N VAL A 466 -21.37 3.59 12.59
CA VAL A 466 -20.93 2.99 13.85
C VAL A 466 -21.37 3.81 15.06
N ASP A 467 -21.48 3.17 16.21
CA ASP A 467 -21.69 3.83 17.50
C ASP A 467 -20.39 4.46 18.01
N MET A 468 -20.10 5.69 17.53
CA MET A 468 -18.91 6.43 17.93
C MET A 468 -18.88 6.76 19.41
N GLN A 469 -20.04 6.95 20.05
CA GLN A 469 -20.11 7.21 21.48
C GLN A 469 -19.59 6.00 22.27
N LYS A 470 -20.04 4.80 21.91
CA LYS A 470 -19.58 3.57 22.53
C LYS A 470 -18.08 3.31 22.25
N ILE A 471 -17.61 3.60 21.05
CA ILE A 471 -16.17 3.48 20.73
C ILE A 471 -15.34 4.42 21.61
N LYS A 472 -15.80 5.64 21.86
CA LYS A 472 -15.12 6.58 22.77
C LYS A 472 -15.11 6.07 24.22
N GLU A 473 -16.23 5.56 24.72
CA GLU A 473 -16.31 4.94 26.04
C GLU A 473 -15.30 3.78 26.18
N ILE A 474 -15.19 2.94 25.13
CA ILE A 474 -14.19 1.86 25.08
C ILE A 474 -12.77 2.42 25.14
N ILE A 475 -12.45 3.48 24.39
CA ILE A 475 -11.14 4.13 24.43
C ILE A 475 -10.86 4.74 25.82
N GLU A 476 -11.86 5.36 26.42
CA GLU A 476 -11.70 6.10 27.68
C GLU A 476 -11.63 5.20 28.90
N HIS A 477 -12.38 4.13 28.92
CA HIS A 477 -12.62 3.30 30.11
C HIS A 477 -12.21 1.84 29.90
N GLY A 478 -11.95 1.39 28.69
CA GLY A 478 -11.63 0.00 28.37
C GLY A 478 -12.81 -0.96 28.50
N ILE A 479 -14.06 -0.44 28.46
CA ILE A 479 -15.29 -1.21 28.70
C ILE A 479 -16.22 -1.20 27.50
#